data_ca4c1fc7ed1368ba6cbf67d37e2bea5b
#
_entry.id   ca4c1fc7ed1368ba6cbf67d37e2bea5b
#
_cell.length_a   1.000
_cell.length_b   1.000
_cell.length_c   1.000
_cell.angle_alpha   90.00
_cell.angle_beta   90.00
_cell.angle_gamma   90.00
#
_symmetry.space_group_name_H-M   'P 1'
#
loop_
_entity.id
_entity.type
_entity.pdbx_description
1 polymer ?
#
loop_
_entity_poly.entity_id
_entity_poly.type
_entity_poly.pdbx_seq_one_letter_code
_entity_poly.pdbx_strand_id
1 'polypeptide(L)'
;MSDGEGELTLRVAKAIPSDVGHGRARVPFDNDLNLKPGDVIEINGEKSTAAIVWRCRPEDANLGVIRIDGIIRKNASVSLGDRVSIRKVEVTECEKLVLSPVMAKQQKVRFGPGIEGFARRGLNKRPVVSGDRIFIPGMTLFAEALPFQIVSTKPKGIVQVLPSTEIVIKEDPVDEEDESIIQSISYEDIGGLGDQPVSYTHLTLPTTVRV
;
A
#
# COMPACT_ATOMS: atom_id res chain seq x y z
N MET A 1 -10.00 -18.54 27.61
CA MET A 1 -8.73 -19.20 27.25
C MET A 1 -8.29 -18.47 26.01
N SER A 2 -7.36 -17.54 26.13
CA SER A 2 -6.77 -16.83 24.98
C SER A 2 -5.70 -17.75 24.41
N ASP A 3 -5.99 -18.33 23.25
CA ASP A 3 -5.00 -19.03 22.46
C ASP A 3 -3.89 -18.01 22.12
N GLY A 4 -2.68 -18.25 22.63
CA GLY A 4 -1.52 -17.43 22.36
C GLY A 4 -1.19 -17.53 20.86
N GLU A 5 -1.72 -16.58 20.09
CA GLU A 5 -1.32 -16.41 18.71
C GLU A 5 0.19 -16.14 18.69
N GLY A 6 0.95 -17.06 18.11
CA GLY A 6 2.39 -16.91 17.95
C GLY A 6 2.69 -15.59 17.21
N GLU A 7 3.80 -14.97 17.57
CA GLU A 7 4.31 -13.76 16.93
C GLU A 7 5.68 -14.07 16.31
N LEU A 8 5.94 -13.60 15.12
CA LEU A 8 7.19 -13.80 14.41
C LEU A 8 7.84 -12.46 14.07
N THR A 9 9.10 -12.28 14.44
CA THR A 9 9.85 -11.06 14.10
C THR A 9 10.65 -11.27 12.81
N LEU A 10 10.45 -10.40 11.83
CA LEU A 10 11.10 -10.44 10.53
C LEU A 10 11.74 -9.09 10.19
N ARG A 11 12.78 -9.13 9.36
CA ARG A 11 13.43 -7.93 8.84
C ARG A 11 12.74 -7.47 7.54
N VAL A 12 12.43 -6.20 7.44
CA VAL A 12 11.78 -5.60 6.28
C VAL A 12 12.71 -5.57 5.07
N ALA A 13 12.23 -6.14 3.97
CA ALA A 13 12.89 -6.13 2.67
C ALA A 13 11.96 -5.57 1.58
N LYS A 14 12.54 -5.09 0.48
CA LYS A 14 11.81 -4.53 -0.65
C LYS A 14 10.89 -5.56 -1.30
N ALA A 15 9.66 -5.16 -1.62
CA ALA A 15 8.73 -5.99 -2.40
C ALA A 15 9.28 -6.30 -3.79
N ILE A 16 8.82 -7.38 -4.38
CA ILE A 16 9.05 -7.62 -5.80
C ILE A 16 8.06 -6.79 -6.63
N PRO A 17 8.41 -6.36 -7.85
CA PRO A 17 7.59 -5.44 -8.64
C PRO A 17 6.13 -5.89 -8.83
N SER A 18 5.90 -7.19 -8.98
CA SER A 18 4.55 -7.75 -9.18
C SER A 18 3.63 -7.69 -7.95
N ASP A 19 4.15 -7.33 -6.78
CA ASP A 19 3.38 -7.27 -5.54
C ASP A 19 3.06 -5.82 -5.12
N VAL A 20 3.73 -4.86 -5.75
CA VAL A 20 3.56 -3.43 -5.43
C VAL A 20 2.11 -2.99 -5.65
N GLY A 21 1.54 -2.30 -4.66
CA GLY A 21 0.15 -1.81 -4.68
C GLY A 21 -0.92 -2.87 -4.41
N HIS A 22 -0.56 -4.14 -4.30
CA HIS A 22 -1.52 -5.24 -4.12
C HIS A 22 -1.79 -5.62 -2.65
N GLY A 23 -1.15 -4.96 -1.68
CA GLY A 23 -1.33 -5.26 -0.26
C GLY A 23 -0.79 -6.64 0.14
N ARG A 24 0.28 -7.08 -0.49
CA ARG A 24 0.89 -8.41 -0.29
C ARG A 24 2.13 -8.31 0.57
N ALA A 25 2.29 -9.30 1.45
CA ALA A 25 3.50 -9.53 2.22
C ALA A 25 4.04 -10.93 1.92
N ARG A 26 5.28 -11.02 1.42
CA ARG A 26 5.92 -12.32 1.25
C ARG A 26 6.70 -12.69 2.50
N VAL A 27 6.35 -13.82 3.06
CA VAL A 27 6.93 -14.34 4.31
C VAL A 27 7.35 -15.80 4.14
N PRO A 28 8.37 -16.28 4.90
CA PRO A 28 8.68 -17.70 4.96
C PRO A 28 7.48 -18.45 5.58
N PHE A 29 7.20 -19.66 5.09
CA PHE A 29 6.08 -20.47 5.60
C PHE A 29 6.56 -21.53 6.61
N ASP A 30 7.86 -21.73 6.70
CA ASP A 30 8.45 -22.63 7.69
C ASP A 30 8.64 -21.87 9.01
N ASN A 31 7.52 -21.67 9.71
CA ASN A 31 7.44 -20.97 10.98
C ASN A 31 6.25 -21.45 11.80
N ASP A 32 6.24 -21.11 13.10
CA ASP A 32 5.23 -21.53 14.07
C ASP A 32 3.84 -20.93 13.84
N LEU A 33 3.69 -19.91 12.95
CA LEU A 33 2.41 -19.28 12.65
C LEU A 33 1.52 -20.09 11.70
N ASN A 34 2.02 -21.19 11.13
CA ASN A 34 1.30 -22.04 10.18
C ASN A 34 0.59 -21.24 9.08
N LEU A 35 1.29 -20.26 8.49
CA LEU A 35 0.77 -19.35 7.47
C LEU A 35 0.53 -20.08 6.15
N LYS A 36 -0.55 -19.67 5.46
CA LYS A 36 -0.91 -20.15 4.12
C LYS A 36 -1.07 -18.97 3.17
N PRO A 37 -0.88 -19.15 1.85
CA PRO A 37 -1.18 -18.10 0.88
C PRO A 37 -2.63 -17.66 1.00
N GLY A 38 -2.84 -16.35 1.11
CA GLY A 38 -4.17 -15.77 1.27
C GLY A 38 -4.59 -15.51 2.71
N ASP A 39 -3.89 -16.05 3.69
CA ASP A 39 -4.08 -15.63 5.10
C ASP A 39 -3.82 -14.14 5.25
N VAL A 40 -4.39 -13.55 6.27
CA VAL A 40 -4.12 -12.16 6.62
C VAL A 40 -3.22 -12.11 7.85
N ILE A 41 -2.21 -11.27 7.77
CA ILE A 41 -1.34 -10.93 8.90
C ILE A 41 -1.48 -9.47 9.28
N GLU A 42 -1.42 -9.21 10.57
CA GLU A 42 -1.11 -7.91 11.12
C GLU A 42 0.41 -7.74 11.14
N ILE A 43 0.86 -6.56 10.75
CA ILE A 43 2.27 -6.17 10.73
C ILE A 43 2.42 -5.01 11.72
N ASN A 44 3.20 -5.23 12.77
CA ASN A 44 3.45 -4.26 13.82
C ASN A 44 4.87 -3.71 13.69
N GLY A 45 4.95 -2.45 13.27
CA GLY A 45 6.12 -1.59 13.34
C GLY A 45 5.93 -0.54 14.43
N GLU A 46 6.17 0.74 14.14
CA GLU A 46 5.73 1.85 15.00
C GLU A 46 4.20 2.02 14.95
N LYS A 47 3.60 1.65 13.82
CA LYS A 47 2.15 1.55 13.62
C LYS A 47 1.80 0.14 13.17
N SER A 48 0.52 -0.20 13.31
CA SER A 48 -0.01 -1.48 12.88
C SER A 48 -0.73 -1.33 11.54
N THR A 49 -0.51 -2.27 10.63
CA THR A 49 -1.23 -2.41 9.36
C THR A 49 -1.48 -3.88 9.05
N ALA A 50 -2.13 -4.18 7.93
CA ALA A 50 -2.43 -5.54 7.54
C ALA A 50 -2.05 -5.83 6.09
N ALA A 51 -1.71 -7.09 5.81
CA ALA A 51 -1.38 -7.55 4.47
C ALA A 51 -1.85 -8.98 4.22
N ILE A 52 -1.99 -9.32 2.93
CA ILE A 52 -2.27 -10.69 2.50
C ILE A 52 -0.94 -11.45 2.41
N VAL A 53 -0.90 -12.61 3.03
CA VAL A 53 0.26 -13.50 3.01
C VAL A 53 0.47 -14.09 1.62
N TRP A 54 1.70 -14.01 1.16
CA TRP A 54 2.18 -14.66 -0.04
C TRP A 54 3.49 -15.40 0.26
N ARG A 55 3.73 -16.53 -0.42
CA ARG A 55 4.96 -17.31 -0.18
C ARG A 55 6.19 -16.50 -0.56
N CYS A 56 7.23 -16.52 0.30
CA CYS A 56 8.54 -15.98 -0.03
C CYS A 56 9.16 -16.69 -1.23
N ARG A 57 10.18 -16.08 -1.82
CA ARG A 57 11.00 -16.74 -2.82
C ARG A 57 11.92 -17.79 -2.17
N PRO A 58 12.36 -18.83 -2.91
CA PRO A 58 13.29 -19.82 -2.36
C PRO A 58 14.55 -19.20 -1.75
N GLU A 59 15.09 -18.14 -2.36
CA GLU A 59 16.26 -17.40 -1.87
C GLU A 59 16.04 -16.69 -0.55
N ASP A 60 14.80 -16.43 -0.17
CA ASP A 60 14.44 -15.73 1.06
C ASP A 60 14.08 -16.67 2.22
N ALA A 61 13.92 -17.96 1.95
CA ALA A 61 13.31 -18.91 2.89
C ALA A 61 13.98 -18.95 4.28
N ASN A 62 15.32 -18.75 4.32
CA ASN A 62 16.10 -18.83 5.57
C ASN A 62 16.65 -17.47 6.02
N LEU A 63 16.21 -16.36 5.40
CA LEU A 63 16.77 -15.04 5.70
C LEU A 63 16.02 -14.28 6.80
N GLY A 64 14.89 -14.81 7.30
CA GLY A 64 14.06 -14.13 8.30
C GLY A 64 13.58 -12.75 7.83
N VAL A 65 13.18 -12.66 6.56
CA VAL A 65 12.74 -11.40 5.93
C VAL A 65 11.27 -11.44 5.58
N ILE A 66 10.66 -10.25 5.62
CA ILE A 66 9.34 -9.96 5.07
C ILE A 66 9.50 -8.96 3.93
N ARG A 67 9.00 -9.30 2.74
CA ARG A 67 8.99 -8.36 1.61
C ARG A 67 7.65 -7.65 1.53
N ILE A 68 7.68 -6.35 1.72
CA ILE A 68 6.53 -5.45 1.68
C ILE A 68 6.84 -4.21 0.85
N ASP A 69 5.83 -3.68 0.19
CA ASP A 69 5.96 -2.47 -0.65
C ASP A 69 6.07 -1.19 0.19
N GLY A 70 6.35 -0.07 -0.48
CA GLY A 70 6.52 1.23 0.17
C GLY A 70 5.28 1.70 0.90
N ILE A 71 4.08 1.37 0.41
CA ILE A 71 2.81 1.74 1.06
C ILE A 71 2.63 0.98 2.38
N ILE A 72 2.85 -0.32 2.38
CA ILE A 72 2.75 -1.13 3.61
C ILE A 72 3.81 -0.65 4.62
N ARG A 73 5.04 -0.37 4.16
CA ARG A 73 6.09 0.20 5.04
C ARG A 73 5.67 1.53 5.65
N LYS A 74 5.09 2.43 4.84
CA LYS A 74 4.58 3.72 5.33
C LYS A 74 3.46 3.53 6.35
N ASN A 75 2.52 2.64 6.10
CA ASN A 75 1.42 2.33 7.00
C ASN A 75 1.93 1.77 8.34
N ALA A 76 2.95 0.92 8.31
CA ALA A 76 3.60 0.38 9.51
C ALA A 76 4.60 1.36 10.15
N SER A 77 4.91 2.51 9.51
CA SER A 77 5.95 3.47 9.90
C SER A 77 7.32 2.80 10.06
N VAL A 78 7.75 2.05 9.04
CA VAL A 78 9.04 1.34 9.02
C VAL A 78 9.79 1.56 7.72
N SER A 79 11.10 1.42 7.78
CA SER A 79 12.05 1.50 6.67
C SER A 79 12.60 0.14 6.28
N LEU A 80 13.31 0.09 5.15
CA LEU A 80 14.05 -1.12 4.75
C LEU A 80 15.12 -1.45 5.79
N GLY A 81 15.19 -2.71 6.19
CA GLY A 81 16.13 -3.20 7.19
C GLY A 81 15.59 -3.21 8.62
N ASP A 82 14.53 -2.47 8.91
CA ASP A 82 13.88 -2.47 10.22
C ASP A 82 13.28 -3.84 10.55
N ARG A 83 12.97 -4.05 11.81
CA ARG A 83 12.29 -5.25 12.28
C ARG A 83 10.82 -4.95 12.53
N VAL A 84 9.98 -5.87 12.11
CA VAL A 84 8.53 -5.85 12.41
C VAL A 84 8.14 -7.17 13.02
N SER A 85 7.16 -7.15 13.90
CA SER A 85 6.50 -8.37 14.34
C SER A 85 5.25 -8.62 13.50
N ILE A 86 4.98 -9.88 13.21
CA ILE A 86 3.77 -10.29 12.49
C ILE A 86 3.02 -11.32 13.30
N ARG A 87 1.70 -11.27 13.21
CA ARG A 87 0.80 -12.30 13.74
C ARG A 87 -0.28 -12.62 12.72
N LYS A 88 -0.74 -13.86 12.69
CA LYS A 88 -1.90 -14.25 11.90
C LYS A 88 -3.16 -13.67 12.56
N VAL A 89 -4.06 -13.12 11.74
CA VAL A 89 -5.33 -12.56 12.23
C VAL A 89 -6.50 -13.10 11.42
N GLU A 90 -7.59 -13.38 12.12
CA GLU A 90 -8.88 -13.59 11.49
C GLU A 90 -9.51 -12.23 11.21
N VAL A 91 -10.05 -12.07 10.00
CA VAL A 91 -10.66 -10.81 9.58
C VAL A 91 -12.15 -10.97 9.42
N THR A 92 -12.89 -9.94 9.82
CA THR A 92 -14.32 -9.81 9.57
C THR A 92 -14.56 -9.12 8.24
N GLU A 93 -15.76 -9.29 7.67
CA GLU A 93 -16.17 -8.59 6.46
C GLU A 93 -16.24 -7.08 6.69
N CYS A 94 -15.77 -6.31 5.73
CA CYS A 94 -15.96 -4.86 5.72
C CYS A 94 -17.36 -4.54 5.21
N GLU A 95 -18.24 -4.05 6.08
CA GLU A 95 -19.58 -3.60 5.69
C GLU A 95 -19.50 -2.29 4.91
N LYS A 96 -18.69 -1.33 5.42
CA LYS A 96 -18.53 0.00 4.82
C LYS A 96 -17.08 0.46 4.89
N LEU A 97 -16.60 0.98 3.75
CA LEU A 97 -15.26 1.54 3.57
C LEU A 97 -15.38 2.98 3.07
N VAL A 98 -14.81 3.93 3.80
CA VAL A 98 -14.75 5.34 3.39
C VAL A 98 -13.33 5.68 2.98
N LEU A 99 -13.17 6.11 1.74
CA LEU A 99 -11.89 6.49 1.14
C LEU A 99 -11.86 7.99 0.85
N SER A 100 -10.67 8.58 0.92
CA SER A 100 -10.42 9.95 0.47
C SER A 100 -9.14 9.98 -0.36
N PRO A 101 -9.09 10.67 -1.51
CA PRO A 101 -7.85 10.80 -2.27
C PRO A 101 -6.80 11.55 -1.47
N VAL A 102 -5.53 11.15 -1.61
CA VAL A 102 -4.40 11.85 -0.99
C VAL A 102 -3.78 12.75 -2.04
N MET A 103 -3.93 14.06 -1.86
CA MET A 103 -3.50 15.08 -2.83
C MET A 103 -3.20 16.39 -2.11
N ALA A 104 -2.52 17.32 -2.79
CA ALA A 104 -2.35 18.67 -2.28
C ALA A 104 -3.73 19.34 -2.05
N LYS A 105 -3.89 20.07 -0.95
CA LYS A 105 -5.14 20.69 -0.47
C LYS A 105 -5.93 21.51 -1.52
N GLN A 106 -5.24 22.04 -2.50
CA GLN A 106 -5.86 22.92 -3.50
C GLN A 106 -6.43 22.18 -4.72
N GLN A 107 -6.22 20.87 -4.80
CA GLN A 107 -6.68 20.05 -5.92
C GLN A 107 -7.97 19.33 -5.54
N LYS A 108 -9.01 19.51 -6.35
CA LYS A 108 -10.27 18.75 -6.22
C LYS A 108 -10.36 17.76 -7.37
N VAL A 109 -10.65 16.51 -7.06
CA VAL A 109 -10.92 15.48 -8.07
C VAL A 109 -12.39 15.14 -8.03
N ARG A 110 -13.03 15.22 -9.20
CA ARG A 110 -14.35 14.66 -9.38
C ARG A 110 -14.23 13.30 -10.04
N PHE A 111 -14.78 12.32 -9.39
CA PHE A 111 -14.85 10.98 -9.92
C PHE A 111 -16.11 10.79 -10.74
N GLY A 112 -15.99 10.08 -11.85
CA GLY A 112 -17.14 9.71 -12.68
C GLY A 112 -18.01 8.64 -12.01
N PRO A 113 -19.23 8.42 -12.52
CA PRO A 113 -20.13 7.40 -11.99
C PRO A 113 -19.51 6.01 -12.12
N GLY A 114 -19.74 5.16 -11.11
CA GLY A 114 -19.23 3.78 -11.08
C GLY A 114 -17.86 3.61 -10.45
N ILE A 115 -17.23 4.68 -9.96
CA ILE A 115 -15.91 4.64 -9.33
C ILE A 115 -15.89 3.73 -8.10
N GLU A 116 -16.96 3.71 -7.30
CA GLU A 116 -17.09 2.83 -6.14
C GLU A 116 -17.11 1.35 -6.54
N GLY A 117 -17.79 1.04 -7.64
CA GLY A 117 -17.80 -0.31 -8.19
C GLY A 117 -16.43 -0.74 -8.73
N PHE A 118 -15.69 0.20 -9.34
CA PHE A 118 -14.31 -0.03 -9.77
C PHE A 118 -13.40 -0.27 -8.56
N ALA A 119 -13.46 0.59 -7.54
CA ALA A 119 -12.69 0.46 -6.32
C ALA A 119 -12.97 -0.88 -5.60
N ARG A 120 -14.24 -1.28 -5.52
CA ARG A 120 -14.65 -2.55 -4.92
C ARG A 120 -14.03 -3.76 -5.61
N ARG A 121 -13.99 -3.75 -6.94
CA ARG A 121 -13.34 -4.85 -7.70
C ARG A 121 -11.82 -4.85 -7.48
N GLY A 122 -11.18 -3.68 -7.50
CA GLY A 122 -9.74 -3.54 -7.31
C GLY A 122 -9.26 -3.91 -5.90
N LEU A 123 -10.12 -3.71 -4.90
CA LEU A 123 -9.83 -3.99 -3.49
C LEU A 123 -10.40 -5.34 -3.00
N ASN A 124 -11.03 -6.14 -3.86
CA ASN A 124 -11.65 -7.39 -3.45
C ASN A 124 -10.65 -8.31 -2.73
N LYS A 125 -11.06 -8.84 -1.57
CA LYS A 125 -10.27 -9.65 -0.63
C LYS A 125 -9.08 -8.94 0.01
N ARG A 126 -8.92 -7.63 -0.18
CA ARG A 126 -7.85 -6.87 0.47
C ARG A 126 -8.21 -6.58 1.93
N PRO A 127 -7.32 -6.88 2.89
CA PRO A 127 -7.47 -6.39 4.26
C PRO A 127 -7.21 -4.88 4.27
N VAL A 128 -7.96 -4.17 5.10
CA VAL A 128 -7.90 -2.72 5.24
C VAL A 128 -8.01 -2.30 6.69
N VAL A 129 -7.29 -1.25 7.06
CA VAL A 129 -7.27 -0.66 8.40
C VAL A 129 -7.53 0.83 8.27
N SER A 130 -8.34 1.41 9.17
CA SER A 130 -8.58 2.85 9.18
C SER A 130 -7.27 3.60 9.47
N GLY A 131 -6.99 4.64 8.69
CA GLY A 131 -5.76 5.42 8.75
C GLY A 131 -4.69 5.00 7.72
N ASP A 132 -4.78 3.79 7.18
CA ASP A 132 -3.86 3.30 6.16
C ASP A 132 -4.02 4.03 4.83
N ARG A 133 -2.93 4.08 4.07
CA ARG A 133 -2.93 4.48 2.66
C ARG A 133 -2.93 3.25 1.76
N ILE A 134 -3.64 3.33 0.65
CA ILE A 134 -3.72 2.25 -0.34
C ILE A 134 -3.70 2.81 -1.76
N PHE A 135 -3.25 1.98 -2.71
CA PHE A 135 -3.57 2.16 -4.13
C PHE A 135 -4.73 1.26 -4.52
N ILE A 136 -5.58 1.77 -5.39
CA ILE A 136 -6.61 0.97 -6.05
C ILE A 136 -6.05 0.58 -7.43
N PRO A 137 -5.82 -0.72 -7.70
CA PRO A 137 -5.23 -1.16 -8.96
C PRO A 137 -5.97 -0.61 -10.18
N GLY A 138 -5.23 -0.01 -11.12
CA GLY A 138 -5.80 0.59 -12.32
C GLY A 138 -6.40 1.98 -12.15
N MET A 139 -6.39 2.55 -10.94
CA MET A 139 -6.81 3.94 -10.71
C MET A 139 -5.60 4.87 -10.77
N THR A 140 -5.55 5.67 -11.82
CA THR A 140 -4.46 6.62 -12.06
C THR A 140 -5.00 8.02 -12.26
N LEU A 141 -4.22 9.02 -11.90
CA LEU A 141 -4.44 10.42 -12.20
C LEU A 141 -3.19 10.97 -12.89
N PHE A 142 -3.35 11.56 -14.09
CA PHE A 142 -2.20 12.03 -14.92
C PHE A 142 -1.12 10.96 -15.16
N ALA A 143 -1.53 9.70 -15.37
CA ALA A 143 -0.69 8.52 -15.55
C ALA A 143 0.05 8.03 -14.27
N GLU A 144 -0.13 8.68 -13.14
CA GLU A 144 0.41 8.25 -11.85
C GLU A 144 -0.65 7.53 -11.01
N ALA A 145 -0.23 6.57 -10.19
CA ALA A 145 -1.14 5.88 -9.29
C ALA A 145 -1.65 6.86 -8.20
N LEU A 146 -2.97 7.02 -8.10
CA LEU A 146 -3.58 7.88 -7.09
C LEU A 146 -3.68 7.14 -5.75
N PRO A 147 -3.00 7.60 -4.70
CA PRO A 147 -3.16 7.03 -3.38
C PRO A 147 -4.46 7.48 -2.72
N PHE A 148 -5.05 6.58 -1.93
CA PHE A 148 -6.22 6.85 -1.11
C PHE A 148 -5.91 6.58 0.35
N GLN A 149 -6.41 7.42 1.23
CA GLN A 149 -6.43 7.16 2.66
C GLN A 149 -7.75 6.50 3.04
N ILE A 150 -7.66 5.46 3.87
CA ILE A 150 -8.80 4.82 4.51
C ILE A 150 -9.23 5.71 5.68
N VAL A 151 -10.31 6.47 5.49
CA VAL A 151 -10.82 7.39 6.50
C VAL A 151 -11.51 6.63 7.63
N SER A 152 -12.30 5.63 7.28
CA SER A 152 -12.97 4.78 8.26
C SER A 152 -13.42 3.47 7.66
N THR A 153 -13.54 2.47 8.53
CA THR A 153 -14.11 1.14 8.23
C THR A 153 -15.25 0.83 9.18
N LYS A 154 -16.19 0.01 8.74
CA LYS A 154 -17.20 -0.61 9.58
C LYS A 154 -17.21 -2.12 9.30
N PRO A 155 -17.01 -2.99 10.32
CA PRO A 155 -16.61 -2.65 11.69
C PRO A 155 -15.21 -2.02 11.78
N LYS A 156 -14.82 -1.56 12.98
CA LYS A 156 -13.47 -1.06 13.24
C LYS A 156 -12.48 -2.23 13.35
N GLY A 157 -11.20 -1.93 13.08
CA GLY A 157 -10.12 -2.92 13.15
C GLY A 157 -9.67 -3.37 11.77
N ILE A 158 -9.04 -4.53 11.69
CA ILE A 158 -8.63 -5.15 10.43
C ILE A 158 -9.85 -5.84 9.83
N VAL A 159 -10.30 -5.35 8.68
CA VAL A 159 -11.47 -5.88 7.96
C VAL A 159 -11.12 -6.20 6.52
N GLN A 160 -11.85 -7.10 5.89
CA GLN A 160 -11.61 -7.51 4.50
C GLN A 160 -12.68 -6.97 3.57
N VAL A 161 -12.27 -6.33 2.48
CA VAL A 161 -13.17 -5.83 1.44
C VAL A 161 -13.72 -7.01 0.63
N LEU A 162 -15.04 -7.07 0.50
CA LEU A 162 -15.78 -8.08 -0.26
C LEU A 162 -16.68 -7.44 -1.31
N PRO A 163 -17.27 -8.22 -2.22
CA PRO A 163 -18.25 -7.70 -3.17
C PRO A 163 -19.48 -7.05 -2.54
N SER A 164 -19.82 -7.40 -1.30
CA SER A 164 -20.90 -6.82 -0.48
C SER A 164 -20.54 -5.48 0.14
N THR A 165 -19.25 -5.11 0.22
CA THR A 165 -18.78 -3.90 0.90
C THR A 165 -19.35 -2.64 0.24
N GLU A 166 -19.98 -1.77 1.04
CA GLU A 166 -20.33 -0.41 0.61
C GLU A 166 -19.05 0.45 0.58
N ILE A 167 -18.68 0.97 -0.59
CA ILE A 167 -17.54 1.89 -0.72
C ILE A 167 -18.07 3.30 -0.94
N VAL A 168 -17.54 4.25 -0.17
CA VAL A 168 -17.79 5.68 -0.32
C VAL A 168 -16.45 6.36 -0.57
N ILE A 169 -16.36 7.10 -1.68
CA ILE A 169 -15.17 7.89 -2.01
C ILE A 169 -15.50 9.36 -1.83
N LYS A 170 -14.77 10.04 -0.94
CA LYS A 170 -14.90 11.47 -0.72
C LYS A 170 -14.24 12.24 -1.85
N GLU A 171 -14.81 13.38 -2.24
CA GLU A 171 -14.21 14.29 -3.21
C GLU A 171 -13.16 15.21 -2.57
N ASP A 172 -13.29 15.46 -1.25
CA ASP A 172 -12.34 16.29 -0.51
C ASP A 172 -11.06 15.49 -0.20
N PRO A 173 -9.91 15.99 -0.65
CA PRO A 173 -8.64 15.30 -0.40
C PRO A 173 -8.21 15.42 1.06
N VAL A 174 -7.44 14.42 1.49
CA VAL A 174 -6.62 14.50 2.71
C VAL A 174 -5.25 15.03 2.32
N ASP A 175 -4.68 15.91 3.16
CA ASP A 175 -3.38 16.51 2.91
C ASP A 175 -2.28 15.47 2.76
N GLU A 176 -1.44 15.76 1.81
CA GLU A 176 -0.18 15.09 1.62
C GLU A 176 0.88 15.79 2.48
N GLU A 177 1.12 15.30 3.69
CA GLU A 177 2.11 15.90 4.60
C GLU A 177 3.57 15.74 4.13
N ASP A 178 3.83 14.94 3.06
CA ASP A 178 5.17 14.70 2.51
C ASP A 178 5.12 14.27 1.02
N GLU A 179 5.24 15.22 0.11
CA GLU A 179 5.38 14.96 -1.34
C GLU A 179 6.62 14.09 -1.69
N SER A 180 7.68 14.15 -0.86
CA SER A 180 8.92 13.39 -1.08
C SER A 180 8.75 11.88 -1.02
N ILE A 181 7.70 11.38 -0.36
CA ILE A 181 7.49 9.95 -0.09
C ILE A 181 6.78 9.26 -1.25
N ILE A 182 5.88 9.94 -1.98
CA ILE A 182 5.20 9.33 -3.14
C ILE A 182 6.18 9.14 -4.29
N GLN A 183 7.06 10.09 -4.54
CA GLN A 183 8.12 9.94 -5.53
C GLN A 183 9.08 8.81 -5.14
N SER A 184 9.45 8.68 -3.85
CA SER A 184 10.33 7.60 -3.40
C SER A 184 9.67 6.21 -3.51
N ILE A 185 8.38 6.09 -3.20
CA ILE A 185 7.64 4.83 -3.34
C ILE A 185 7.57 4.39 -4.80
N SER A 186 7.28 5.32 -5.72
CA SER A 186 7.19 5.02 -7.16
C SER A 186 8.56 4.67 -7.76
N TYR A 187 9.62 5.42 -7.43
CA TYR A 187 10.96 5.19 -7.96
C TYR A 187 11.66 3.97 -7.36
N GLU A 188 11.52 3.74 -6.06
CA GLU A 188 12.14 2.58 -5.42
C GLU A 188 11.51 1.25 -5.84
N ASP A 189 10.20 1.23 -6.07
CA ASP A 189 9.47 -0.01 -6.36
C ASP A 189 9.35 -0.31 -7.86
N ILE A 190 9.42 0.71 -8.74
CA ILE A 190 9.37 0.55 -10.20
C ILE A 190 10.78 0.46 -10.81
N GLY A 191 11.83 0.80 -10.07
CA GLY A 191 13.23 0.86 -10.52
C GLY A 191 13.81 -0.48 -10.95
N GLY A 192 13.46 -0.92 -12.15
CA GLY A 192 14.02 -2.08 -12.85
C GLY A 192 14.23 -1.85 -14.34
N LEU A 193 14.19 -0.60 -14.81
CA LEU A 193 14.60 -0.25 -16.18
C LEU A 193 15.88 0.58 -16.11
N GLY A 194 16.95 -0.04 -16.66
CA GLY A 194 18.33 0.38 -16.53
C GLY A 194 18.62 1.83 -16.85
N ASP A 195 19.74 2.27 -16.30
CA ASP A 195 20.43 3.53 -16.53
C ASP A 195 20.26 4.10 -17.93
N GLN A 196 19.48 5.17 -18.05
CA GLN A 196 19.68 6.17 -19.09
C GLN A 196 19.77 7.54 -18.41
N PRO A 197 20.92 8.20 -18.46
CA PRO A 197 21.04 9.58 -18.01
C PRO A 197 20.25 10.47 -18.96
N VAL A 198 19.10 10.99 -18.50
CA VAL A 198 18.38 12.03 -19.24
C VAL A 198 19.16 13.33 -19.07
N SER A 199 19.95 13.67 -20.09
CA SER A 199 20.60 14.95 -20.21
C SER A 199 19.53 16.03 -20.44
N TYR A 200 19.28 16.85 -19.42
CA TYR A 200 18.48 18.05 -19.57
C TYR A 200 19.31 19.10 -20.35
N THR A 201 19.09 19.19 -21.64
CA THR A 201 19.54 20.35 -22.42
C THR A 201 18.69 21.55 -22.05
N HIS A 202 19.28 22.52 -21.38
CA HIS A 202 18.71 23.85 -21.20
C HIS A 202 18.38 24.48 -22.56
N LEU A 203 17.09 24.57 -22.88
CA LEU A 203 16.62 25.42 -23.98
C LEU A 203 16.57 26.87 -23.45
N THR A 204 17.63 27.60 -23.73
CA THR A 204 17.62 29.07 -23.60
C THR A 204 16.81 29.65 -24.76
N LEU A 205 15.71 30.32 -24.43
CA LEU A 205 14.93 31.12 -25.37
C LEU A 205 15.77 32.35 -25.80
N PRO A 206 15.82 32.71 -27.08
CA PRO A 206 16.50 33.91 -27.51
C PRO A 206 15.69 35.15 -27.16
N THR A 207 16.30 36.04 -26.40
CA THR A 207 15.75 37.39 -26.08
C THR A 207 15.84 38.22 -27.32
N THR A 208 14.73 38.55 -27.97
CA THR A 208 14.69 39.51 -29.09
C THR A 208 14.70 40.93 -28.51
N VAL A 209 15.85 41.59 -28.62
CA VAL A 209 15.97 43.03 -28.38
C VAL A 209 15.46 43.74 -29.63
N ARG A 210 14.42 44.56 -29.53
CA ARG A 210 14.04 45.56 -30.54
C ARG A 210 14.74 46.85 -30.23
N VAL A 211 15.45 47.37 -31.20
CA VAL A 211 15.86 48.77 -31.35
C VAL A 211 14.71 49.56 -31.94
#